data_39b0a07854b938c35e5871b0e00a3775
#
_entry.id   39b0a07854b938c35e5871b0e00a3775
#
_cell.length_a   1.000
_cell.length_b   1.000
_cell.length_c   1.000
_cell.angle_alpha   90.00
_cell.angle_beta   90.00
_cell.angle_gamma   90.00
#
_symmetry.space_group_name_H-M   'P 1'
#
loop_
_entity.id
_entity.type
_entity.pdbx_description
1 polymer ?
#
loop_
_entity_poly.entity_id
_entity_poly.type
_entity_poly.pdbx_seq_one_letter_code
_entity_poly.pdbx_strand_id
1 'polypeptide(L)'
;MCISTIKHYHDMSEAPDQINEKIIRFAKRFMQIIREVYGCERVYMCTMCDGPNNHYHIQLIPRYAYEKRGSGNFVKKRKAYEFDKEKFETARKLIAEYAMEKR
;
A
#
# COMPACT_ATOMS: atom_id res chain seq x y z
N MET A 1 3.14 3.38 -0.84
CA MET A 1 2.45 2.71 -1.96
C MET A 1 0.94 2.85 -1.84
N CYS A 2 0.26 3.12 -2.93
CA CYS A 2 -1.19 3.23 -2.96
C CYS A 2 -1.80 2.25 -3.95
N ILE A 3 -2.91 1.64 -3.56
CA ILE A 3 -3.75 0.82 -4.43
C ILE A 3 -5.07 1.56 -4.59
N SER A 4 -5.44 1.92 -5.82
CA SER A 4 -6.68 2.63 -6.12
C SER A 4 -7.59 1.81 -7.00
N THR A 5 -8.89 2.12 -6.94
CA THR A 5 -9.87 1.56 -7.86
C THR A 5 -9.84 2.33 -9.19
N ILE A 6 -10.16 1.65 -10.30
CA ILE A 6 -10.30 2.32 -11.59
C ILE A 6 -11.58 3.16 -11.60
N LYS A 7 -12.68 2.55 -11.19
CA LYS A 7 -13.96 3.25 -11.06
C LYS A 7 -13.95 4.10 -9.80
N HIS A 8 -14.54 5.29 -9.85
CA HIS A 8 -14.57 6.20 -8.73
C HIS A 8 -15.54 5.75 -7.65
N TYR A 9 -15.01 5.52 -6.44
CA TYR A 9 -15.76 5.36 -5.19
C TYR A 9 -15.15 6.30 -4.18
N HIS A 10 -15.93 6.84 -3.27
CA HIS A 10 -15.38 7.73 -2.23
C HIS A 10 -14.54 6.96 -1.21
N ASP A 11 -15.04 5.79 -0.81
CA ASP A 11 -14.34 4.95 0.17
C ASP A 11 -14.80 3.48 0.06
N MET A 12 -14.31 2.66 0.98
CA MET A 12 -14.60 1.23 1.03
C MET A 12 -16.09 0.93 1.17
N SER A 13 -16.84 1.78 1.86
CA SER A 13 -18.26 1.54 2.11
C SER A 13 -19.12 1.61 0.84
N GLU A 14 -18.65 2.34 -0.16
CA GLU A 14 -19.35 2.48 -1.44
C GLU A 14 -18.96 1.43 -2.46
N ALA A 15 -17.77 0.85 -2.35
CA ALA A 15 -17.28 -0.11 -3.33
C ALA A 15 -18.01 -1.46 -3.16
N PRO A 16 -18.28 -2.18 -4.28
CA PRO A 16 -18.82 -3.54 -4.18
C PRO A 16 -17.88 -4.47 -3.43
N ASP A 17 -18.45 -5.47 -2.76
CA ASP A 17 -17.65 -6.46 -1.99
C ASP A 17 -16.57 -7.11 -2.83
N GLN A 18 -16.84 -7.43 -4.09
CA GLN A 18 -15.88 -8.04 -5.00
C GLN A 18 -14.66 -7.16 -5.23
N ILE A 19 -14.85 -5.85 -5.30
CA ILE A 19 -13.75 -4.89 -5.45
C ILE A 19 -12.94 -4.84 -4.16
N ASN A 20 -13.58 -4.77 -3.01
CA ASN A 20 -12.92 -4.76 -1.71
C ASN A 20 -12.11 -6.04 -1.48
N GLU A 21 -12.66 -7.19 -1.81
CA GLU A 21 -11.96 -8.48 -1.71
C GLU A 21 -10.71 -8.52 -2.60
N LYS A 22 -10.83 -8.03 -3.82
CA LYS A 22 -9.71 -7.97 -4.75
C LYS A 22 -8.61 -7.05 -4.22
N ILE A 23 -8.98 -5.90 -3.68
CA ILE A 23 -8.02 -4.96 -3.09
C ILE A 23 -7.26 -5.63 -1.92
N ILE A 24 -7.96 -6.35 -1.06
CA ILE A 24 -7.34 -7.03 0.09
C ILE A 24 -6.36 -8.10 -0.37
N ARG A 25 -6.69 -8.86 -1.39
CA ARG A 25 -5.77 -9.87 -1.95
C ARG A 25 -4.51 -9.22 -2.52
N PHE A 26 -4.66 -8.15 -3.28
CA PHE A 26 -3.52 -7.40 -3.80
C PHE A 26 -2.68 -6.80 -2.67
N ALA A 27 -3.35 -6.21 -1.67
CA ALA A 27 -2.66 -5.62 -0.53
C ALA A 27 -1.79 -6.65 0.20
N LYS A 28 -2.33 -7.84 0.44
CA LYS A 28 -1.57 -8.92 1.08
C LYS A 28 -0.28 -9.25 0.32
N ARG A 29 -0.38 -9.43 -0.98
CA ARG A 29 0.80 -9.77 -1.80
C ARG A 29 1.79 -8.61 -1.86
N PHE A 30 1.29 -7.40 -2.01
CA PHE A 30 2.15 -6.21 -2.07
C PHE A 30 2.87 -5.97 -0.73
N MET A 31 2.22 -6.24 0.40
CA MET A 31 2.88 -6.18 1.71
C MET A 31 4.03 -7.17 1.81
N GLN A 32 3.85 -8.39 1.28
CA GLN A 32 4.91 -9.40 1.23
C GLN A 32 6.08 -8.91 0.39
N ILE A 33 5.80 -8.37 -0.79
CA ILE A 33 6.83 -7.85 -1.70
C ILE A 33 7.60 -6.71 -1.06
N ILE A 34 6.91 -5.77 -0.44
CA ILE A 34 7.54 -4.62 0.24
C ILE A 34 8.47 -5.11 1.34
N ARG A 35 8.05 -6.07 2.15
CA ARG A 35 8.88 -6.63 3.21
C ARG A 35 10.11 -7.34 2.66
N GLU A 36 9.96 -8.15 1.62
CA GLU A 36 11.05 -8.89 1.01
C GLU A 36 12.10 -7.96 0.39
N VAL A 37 11.63 -6.96 -0.36
CA VAL A 37 12.53 -6.07 -1.11
C VAL A 37 13.18 -5.01 -0.23
N TYR A 38 12.41 -4.39 0.66
CA TYR A 38 12.88 -3.26 1.47
C TYR A 38 13.36 -3.65 2.86
N GLY A 39 13.08 -4.88 3.31
CA GLY A 39 13.55 -5.34 4.61
C GLY A 39 12.89 -4.65 5.80
N CYS A 40 11.71 -4.10 5.63
CA CYS A 40 10.98 -3.47 6.73
C CYS A 40 10.43 -4.53 7.70
N GLU A 41 10.20 -4.10 8.95
CA GLU A 41 9.70 -5.01 9.99
C GLU A 41 8.20 -5.30 9.83
N ARG A 42 7.42 -4.27 9.48
CA ARG A 42 5.99 -4.38 9.24
C ARG A 42 5.56 -3.46 8.10
N VAL A 43 4.39 -3.74 7.54
CA VAL A 43 3.74 -2.83 6.60
C VAL A 43 2.37 -2.48 7.18
N TYR A 44 2.14 -1.20 7.40
CA TYR A 44 0.83 -0.71 7.83
C TYR A 44 -0.09 -0.55 6.62
N MET A 45 -1.33 -0.92 6.81
CA MET A 45 -2.35 -0.69 5.80
C MET A 45 -3.38 0.28 6.37
N CYS A 46 -3.68 1.32 5.61
CA CYS A 46 -4.72 2.26 5.99
C CYS A 46 -5.47 2.79 4.79
N THR A 47 -6.68 3.26 5.05
CA THR A 47 -7.49 3.95 4.07
C THR A 47 -8.05 5.20 4.72
N MET A 48 -7.46 6.36 4.39
CA MET A 48 -7.90 7.66 4.91
C MET A 48 -8.52 8.46 3.78
N CYS A 49 -9.83 8.60 3.87
CA CYS A 49 -10.65 9.15 2.80
C CYS A 49 -11.39 10.38 3.32
N ASP A 50 -10.66 11.47 3.52
CA ASP A 50 -11.15 12.65 4.26
C ASP A 50 -11.91 13.66 3.41
N GLY A 51 -11.60 13.75 2.13
CA GLY A 51 -12.16 14.80 1.29
C GLY A 51 -13.51 14.44 0.68
N PRO A 52 -14.36 15.43 0.36
CA PRO A 52 -15.67 15.17 -0.26
C PRO A 52 -15.54 14.58 -1.67
N ASN A 53 -14.41 14.78 -2.32
CA ASN A 53 -14.13 14.24 -3.66
C ASN A 53 -13.06 13.17 -3.63
N ASN A 54 -12.92 12.47 -2.52
CA ASN A 54 -11.90 11.46 -2.38
C ASN A 54 -12.12 10.29 -3.34
N HIS A 55 -11.03 9.75 -3.87
CA HIS A 55 -11.03 8.52 -4.64
C HIS A 55 -10.53 7.39 -3.74
N TYR A 56 -11.34 6.35 -3.57
CA TYR A 56 -11.00 5.22 -2.71
C TYR A 56 -9.62 4.65 -3.01
N HIS A 57 -8.78 4.59 -1.99
CA HIS A 57 -7.43 4.06 -2.09
C HIS A 57 -7.00 3.42 -0.77
N ILE A 58 -6.09 2.48 -0.87
CA ILE A 58 -5.41 1.85 0.26
C ILE A 58 -3.96 2.29 0.24
N GLN A 59 -3.44 2.73 1.38
CA GLN A 59 -2.03 3.09 1.54
C GLN A 59 -1.30 1.96 2.27
N LEU A 60 -0.15 1.57 1.73
CA LEU A 60 0.76 0.61 2.33
C LEU A 60 2.03 1.35 2.75
N ILE A 61 2.30 1.38 4.05
CA ILE A 61 3.38 2.19 4.62
C ILE A 61 4.35 1.27 5.36
N PRO A 62 5.61 1.16 4.90
CA PRO A 62 6.60 0.34 5.58
C PRO A 62 7.02 0.97 6.91
N ARG A 63 7.16 0.15 7.94
CA ARG A 63 7.79 0.55 9.19
C ARG A 63 9.05 -0.27 9.38
N TYR A 64 10.16 0.41 9.49
CA TYR A 64 11.46 -0.22 9.69
C TYR A 64 11.72 -0.44 11.19
N ALA A 65 12.64 -1.38 11.49
CA ALA A 65 12.93 -1.74 12.88
C ALA A 65 13.39 -0.56 13.75
N TYR A 66 14.05 0.45 13.13
CA TYR A 66 14.50 1.65 13.85
C TYR A 66 13.37 2.64 14.14
N GLU A 67 12.17 2.43 13.57
CA GLU A 67 11.03 3.32 13.77
C GLU A 67 10.14 2.82 14.90
N LYS A 68 9.57 3.75 15.67
CA LYS A 68 8.64 3.42 16.74
C LYS A 68 7.39 2.76 16.20
N ARG A 69 6.87 1.82 16.97
CA ARG A 69 5.58 1.17 16.69
C ARG A 69 4.44 2.17 16.88
N GLY A 70 3.37 1.98 16.12
CA GLY A 70 2.11 2.66 16.32
C GLY A 70 1.73 3.65 15.22
N SER A 71 0.49 4.09 15.30
CA SER A 71 -0.15 4.95 14.30
C SER A 71 0.46 6.35 14.18
N GLY A 72 1.20 6.80 15.17
CA GLY A 72 1.91 8.08 15.10
C GLY A 72 2.84 8.20 13.88
N ASN A 73 3.31 7.07 13.37
CA ASN A 73 4.16 7.05 12.18
C ASN A 73 3.43 7.46 10.90
N PHE A 74 2.12 7.50 10.91
CA PHE A 74 1.35 7.97 9.73
C PHE A 74 1.32 9.48 9.63
N VAL A 75 1.39 10.18 10.75
CA VAL A 75 1.16 11.63 10.81
C VAL A 75 2.42 12.44 11.15
N LYS A 76 3.46 11.80 11.67
CA LYS A 76 4.72 12.46 11.99
C LYS A 76 5.63 12.50 10.77
N LYS A 77 6.40 13.58 10.66
CA LYS A 77 7.46 13.67 9.66
C LYS A 77 8.48 12.56 9.91
N ARG A 78 8.65 11.68 8.94
CA ARG A 78 9.59 10.57 9.01
C ARG A 78 10.96 11.00 8.50
N LYS A 79 12.00 10.23 8.86
CA LYS A 79 13.33 10.39 8.28
C LYS A 79 13.22 10.38 6.75
N ALA A 80 13.95 11.27 6.10
CA ALA A 80 13.95 11.33 4.63
C ALA A 80 14.34 9.98 4.05
N TYR A 81 13.52 9.49 3.13
CA TYR A 81 13.76 8.26 2.43
C TYR A 81 14.73 8.50 1.27
N GLU A 82 15.83 7.75 1.25
CA GLU A 82 16.71 7.75 0.10
C GLU A 82 16.16 6.78 -0.95
N PHE A 83 15.90 7.28 -2.13
CA PHE A 83 15.36 6.47 -3.22
C PHE A 83 16.40 5.45 -3.67
N ASP A 84 16.03 4.16 -3.57
CA ASP A 84 16.83 3.04 -4.04
C ASP A 84 16.23 2.52 -5.34
N LYS A 85 16.84 2.87 -6.45
CA LYS A 85 16.35 2.52 -7.79
C LYS A 85 16.26 1.01 -8.00
N GLU A 86 17.23 0.27 -7.51
CA GLU A 86 17.30 -1.19 -7.66
C GLU A 86 16.14 -1.87 -6.94
N LYS A 87 15.92 -1.50 -5.68
CA LYS A 87 14.80 -2.02 -4.89
C LYS A 87 13.47 -1.64 -5.51
N PHE A 88 13.33 -0.40 -5.96
CA PHE A 88 12.11 0.06 -6.61
C PHE A 88 11.79 -0.76 -7.87
N GLU A 89 12.78 -0.98 -8.73
CA GLU A 89 12.60 -1.77 -9.95
C GLU A 89 12.26 -3.23 -9.63
N THR A 90 12.89 -3.83 -8.63
CA THR A 90 12.59 -5.19 -8.20
C THR A 90 11.15 -5.30 -7.70
N ALA A 91 10.73 -4.40 -6.83
CA ALA A 91 9.37 -4.40 -6.31
C ALA A 91 8.34 -4.18 -7.43
N ARG A 92 8.59 -3.22 -8.31
CA ARG A 92 7.71 -2.93 -9.45
C ARG A 92 7.50 -4.15 -10.33
N LYS A 93 8.58 -4.86 -10.63
CA LYS A 93 8.53 -6.07 -11.44
C LYS A 93 7.69 -7.17 -10.79
N LEU A 94 7.92 -7.43 -9.51
CA LEU A 94 7.16 -8.43 -8.76
C LEU A 94 5.67 -8.10 -8.68
N ILE A 95 5.35 -6.83 -8.47
CA ILE A 95 3.97 -6.35 -8.45
C ILE A 95 3.30 -6.54 -9.80
N ALA A 96 3.99 -6.19 -10.88
CA ALA A 96 3.47 -6.34 -12.24
C ALA A 96 3.23 -7.81 -12.58
N GLU A 97 4.14 -8.69 -12.23
CA GLU A 97 3.99 -10.15 -12.45
C GLU A 97 2.76 -10.69 -11.72
N TYR A 98 2.58 -10.32 -10.45
CA TYR A 98 1.42 -10.74 -9.69
C TYR A 98 0.12 -10.22 -10.28
N ALA A 99 0.08 -8.96 -10.69
CA ALA A 99 -1.11 -8.36 -11.29
C ALA A 99 -1.49 -9.05 -12.60
N MET A 100 -0.52 -9.47 -13.39
CA MET A 100 -0.76 -10.21 -14.64
C MET A 100 -1.34 -11.60 -14.37
N GLU A 101 -0.85 -12.31 -13.37
CA GLU A 101 -1.35 -13.64 -13.00
C GLU A 101 -2.81 -13.62 -12.53
N LYS A 102 -3.26 -12.50 -11.95
CA LYS A 102 -4.58 -12.38 -11.31
C LYS A 102 -5.62 -11.64 -12.14
N ARG A 103 -5.30 -11.32 -13.35
CA ARG A 103 -6.28 -10.71 -14.28
C ARG A 103 -7.38 -11.67 -14.68
#